data_ce38853443179abc10b9d38c75ecc511
#
_entry.id   ce38853443179abc10b9d38c75ecc511
#
_cell.length_a   1.000
_cell.length_b   1.000
_cell.length_c   1.000
_cell.angle_alpha   90.00
_cell.angle_beta   90.00
_cell.angle_gamma   90.00
#
_symmetry.space_group_name_H-M   'P 1'
#
loop_
_entity.id
_entity.type
_entity.pdbx_description
1 polymer ?
#
loop_
_entity_poly.entity_id
_entity_poly.type
_entity_poly.pdbx_seq_one_letter_code
_entity_poly.pdbx_strand_id
1 'polypeptide(L)'
;MKRPTQAPEHFSPKAKGAEEPPCSQAADADLGLRVSDILDALPFYVLLLDEHHQILQANSAVREHLGLDPWAIVGKYCPTVIHGIDEPCGLDEPWYACPLEEAVRKGKAVEREALDRASGRWIRSVVYPTASLTPDGGRIYFHTVSDITDAKRAEDQLRASREQLRELSRHLESVREEERTSMAREIHDELGQTLTALKIDLSWLAKRLPHEQESLVEKTESMYELVDRAIQTVKRISTELRPGALDDLGLADAIEWQIQDFGKRTDIKSTFSASPEGIVLDRDRSTAVFRICQEALTNIVRHAKATRVSVSLNTGPNRVSLKISDNGQGIEESQILDPTAFGLIGMRERARYLGGDVRISGAPGKGTLVVMSMPLAGREDVDAENTDRR
;
A
#
# COMPACT_ATOMS: atom_id res chain seq x y z
N MET A 1 37.19 -31.40 -30.62
CA MET A 1 37.47 -30.18 -31.43
C MET A 1 36.90 -28.98 -30.69
N LYS A 2 37.78 -28.26 -30.04
CA LYS A 2 37.44 -27.02 -29.24
C LYS A 2 37.73 -25.82 -30.11
N ARG A 3 36.79 -24.87 -30.20
CA ARG A 3 37.09 -23.52 -30.67
C ARG A 3 36.94 -22.55 -29.48
N PRO A 4 37.90 -21.63 -29.25
CA PRO A 4 37.87 -20.68 -28.15
C PRO A 4 37.07 -19.43 -28.52
N THR A 5 36.34 -18.92 -27.55
CA THR A 5 35.60 -17.67 -27.55
C THR A 5 36.57 -16.51 -27.33
N GLN A 6 36.64 -15.55 -28.25
CA GLN A 6 37.37 -14.30 -28.11
C GLN A 6 36.58 -13.31 -27.25
N ALA A 7 37.28 -12.66 -26.35
CA ALA A 7 36.82 -11.50 -25.59
C ALA A 7 36.91 -10.23 -26.44
N PRO A 8 36.03 -9.22 -26.23
CA PRO A 8 36.14 -7.96 -26.95
C PRO A 8 37.17 -7.03 -26.30
N GLU A 9 37.98 -6.44 -27.15
CA GLU A 9 39.05 -5.49 -26.84
C GLU A 9 38.55 -4.16 -26.29
N HIS A 10 39.30 -3.65 -25.31
CA HIS A 10 39.18 -2.31 -24.77
C HIS A 10 39.50 -1.23 -25.85
N PHE A 11 38.49 -0.39 -26.13
CA PHE A 11 38.71 0.84 -26.90
C PHE A 11 39.01 2.02 -25.94
N SER A 12 40.25 2.47 -25.92
CA SER A 12 40.65 3.76 -25.36
C SER A 12 40.57 4.84 -26.46
N PRO A 13 39.84 5.94 -26.29
CA PRO A 13 39.98 7.06 -27.23
C PRO A 13 41.09 8.00 -26.81
N LYS A 14 42.13 8.08 -27.64
CA LYS A 14 43.09 9.18 -27.62
C LYS A 14 42.41 10.48 -28.05
N ALA A 15 42.57 11.49 -27.24
CA ALA A 15 42.22 12.88 -27.56
C ALA A 15 42.95 13.38 -28.79
N LYS A 16 42.22 13.91 -29.77
CA LYS A 16 42.66 14.92 -30.70
C LYS A 16 41.58 15.99 -30.79
N GLY A 17 42.01 17.23 -30.54
CA GLY A 17 41.14 18.40 -30.60
C GLY A 17 40.38 18.47 -31.91
N ALA A 18 39.08 18.55 -31.78
CA ALA A 18 38.17 19.00 -32.81
C ALA A 18 37.54 20.28 -32.26
N GLU A 19 37.83 21.39 -32.91
CA GLU A 19 37.17 22.66 -32.74
C GLU A 19 35.67 22.46 -32.85
N GLU A 20 34.93 22.91 -31.85
CA GLU A 20 33.48 23.01 -31.91
C GLU A 20 33.10 23.95 -33.04
N PRO A 21 32.22 23.52 -34.00
CA PRO A 21 31.71 24.46 -34.99
C PRO A 21 30.81 25.49 -34.27
N PRO A 22 30.83 26.76 -34.67
CA PRO A 22 30.04 27.80 -34.06
C PRO A 22 28.54 27.48 -34.31
N CYS A 23 27.84 27.18 -33.24
CA CYS A 23 26.40 26.89 -33.22
C CYS A 23 25.62 28.22 -33.36
N SER A 24 25.67 28.88 -34.48
CA SER A 24 24.90 30.10 -34.72
C SER A 24 24.62 30.49 -36.18
N GLN A 25 24.72 29.59 -37.14
CA GLN A 25 24.35 29.98 -38.52
C GLN A 25 23.73 28.91 -39.42
N ALA A 26 23.21 27.82 -38.87
CA ALA A 26 22.62 26.76 -39.69
C ALA A 26 21.23 26.25 -39.22
N ALA A 27 20.42 27.10 -38.64
CA ALA A 27 19.04 26.70 -38.22
C ALA A 27 17.93 27.67 -38.69
N ASP A 28 18.21 28.57 -39.62
CA ASP A 28 17.17 29.29 -40.38
C ASP A 28 16.83 28.57 -41.71
N ALA A 29 16.78 27.24 -41.69
CA ALA A 29 16.07 26.50 -42.70
C ALA A 29 14.57 26.70 -42.43
N ASP A 30 13.99 27.61 -43.19
CA ASP A 30 12.62 28.00 -43.30
C ASP A 30 11.66 26.80 -43.21
N LEU A 31 11.25 26.44 -41.97
CA LEU A 31 10.18 25.50 -41.71
C LEU A 31 8.82 26.13 -42.02
N GLY A 32 8.75 27.40 -42.40
CA GLY A 32 7.50 28.12 -42.70
C GLY A 32 6.57 28.27 -41.50
N LEU A 33 6.94 27.71 -40.33
CA LEU A 33 6.16 27.78 -39.10
C LEU A 33 6.52 29.05 -38.34
N ARG A 34 5.54 29.91 -38.18
CA ARG A 34 5.68 31.05 -37.26
C ARG A 34 5.49 30.53 -35.82
N VAL A 35 6.22 31.13 -34.88
CA VAL A 35 6.08 30.82 -33.45
C VAL A 35 4.61 30.99 -33.00
N SER A 36 3.86 31.93 -33.56
CA SER A 36 2.43 32.10 -33.36
C SER A 36 1.63 30.85 -33.69
N ASP A 37 1.96 30.18 -34.80
CA ASP A 37 1.19 29.00 -35.24
C ASP A 37 1.38 27.81 -34.26
N ILE A 38 2.57 27.71 -33.65
CA ILE A 38 2.86 26.70 -32.61
C ILE A 38 2.10 27.05 -31.32
N LEU A 39 2.08 28.31 -30.93
CA LEU A 39 1.37 28.76 -29.73
C LEU A 39 -0.15 28.58 -29.88
N ASP A 40 -0.67 28.84 -31.07
CA ASP A 40 -2.09 28.71 -31.38
C ASP A 40 -2.56 27.23 -31.48
N ALA A 41 -1.64 26.30 -31.68
CA ALA A 41 -1.95 24.85 -31.64
C ALA A 41 -2.05 24.29 -30.22
N LEU A 42 -1.69 25.06 -29.19
CA LEU A 42 -1.76 24.59 -27.81
C LEU A 42 -3.21 24.62 -27.29
N PRO A 43 -3.68 23.56 -26.60
CA PRO A 43 -5.06 23.44 -26.12
C PRO A 43 -5.33 24.24 -24.82
N PHE A 44 -4.42 25.10 -24.43
CA PHE A 44 -4.51 25.96 -23.25
C PHE A 44 -4.00 27.36 -23.58
N TYR A 45 -4.46 28.36 -22.85
CA TYR A 45 -4.02 29.70 -23.19
C TYR A 45 -2.64 30.01 -22.68
N VAL A 46 -1.93 30.75 -23.50
CA VAL A 46 -0.56 31.19 -23.29
C VAL A 46 -0.52 32.71 -23.37
N LEU A 47 0.12 33.32 -22.39
CA LEU A 47 0.39 34.76 -22.35
C LEU A 47 1.90 34.99 -22.29
N LEU A 48 2.39 35.94 -23.04
CA LEU A 48 3.70 36.55 -22.78
C LEU A 48 3.46 37.79 -21.93
N LEU A 49 4.13 37.86 -20.81
CA LEU A 49 4.00 38.93 -19.82
C LEU A 49 5.33 39.60 -19.59
N ASP A 50 5.32 40.90 -19.28
CA ASP A 50 6.49 41.56 -18.67
C ASP A 50 6.45 41.39 -17.12
N GLU A 51 7.47 41.95 -16.46
CA GLU A 51 7.58 41.93 -14.99
C GLU A 51 6.55 42.81 -14.28
N HIS A 52 5.82 43.67 -15.04
CA HIS A 52 4.74 44.53 -14.54
C HIS A 52 3.37 43.98 -14.84
N HIS A 53 3.24 42.69 -15.18
CA HIS A 53 1.99 42.00 -15.52
C HIS A 53 1.29 42.52 -16.80
N GLN A 54 1.99 43.23 -17.66
CA GLN A 54 1.40 43.67 -18.95
C GLN A 54 1.44 42.50 -19.92
N ILE A 55 0.32 42.26 -20.60
CA ILE A 55 0.20 41.22 -21.62
C ILE A 55 0.85 41.71 -22.90
N LEU A 56 1.95 41.10 -23.29
CA LEU A 56 2.69 41.42 -24.53
C LEU A 56 2.16 40.64 -25.73
N GLN A 57 1.69 39.40 -25.50
CA GLN A 57 1.09 38.56 -26.54
C GLN A 57 0.22 37.51 -25.90
N ALA A 58 -0.80 37.04 -26.62
CA ALA A 58 -1.66 35.92 -26.24
C ALA A 58 -1.90 35.01 -27.44
N ASN A 59 -2.09 33.71 -27.21
CA ASN A 59 -2.49 32.76 -28.25
C ASN A 59 -3.99 32.72 -28.46
N SER A 60 -4.45 32.06 -29.53
CA SER A 60 -5.87 31.95 -29.90
C SER A 60 -6.75 31.24 -28.86
N ALA A 61 -6.18 30.36 -28.04
CA ALA A 61 -6.88 29.61 -26.97
C ALA A 61 -7.51 30.56 -25.91
N VAL A 62 -7.00 31.77 -25.75
CA VAL A 62 -7.65 32.81 -24.90
C VAL A 62 -9.10 33.05 -25.32
N ARG A 63 -9.42 32.98 -26.61
CA ARG A 63 -10.79 33.15 -27.10
C ARG A 63 -11.68 32.02 -26.66
N GLU A 64 -11.20 30.81 -26.70
CA GLU A 64 -11.99 29.62 -26.32
C GLU A 64 -12.25 29.55 -24.81
N HIS A 65 -11.23 29.90 -24.01
CA HIS A 65 -11.30 29.78 -22.56
C HIS A 65 -11.89 30.99 -21.84
N LEU A 66 -11.62 32.18 -22.32
CA LEU A 66 -12.02 33.44 -21.69
C LEU A 66 -13.05 34.23 -22.49
N GLY A 67 -13.36 33.84 -23.73
CA GLY A 67 -14.25 34.57 -24.62
C GLY A 67 -13.69 35.91 -25.10
N LEU A 68 -12.37 36.13 -24.91
CA LEU A 68 -11.68 37.39 -25.21
C LEU A 68 -10.92 37.30 -26.53
N ASP A 69 -10.89 38.39 -27.31
CA ASP A 69 -10.00 38.44 -28.45
C ASP A 69 -8.55 38.60 -28.01
N PRO A 70 -7.61 37.72 -28.44
CA PRO A 70 -6.19 37.79 -28.08
C PRO A 70 -5.59 39.20 -28.35
N TRP A 71 -5.99 39.84 -29.45
CA TRP A 71 -5.50 41.19 -29.79
C TRP A 71 -6.04 42.26 -28.89
N ALA A 72 -7.26 42.09 -28.37
CA ALA A 72 -7.93 43.09 -27.53
C ALA A 72 -7.36 43.13 -26.10
N ILE A 73 -6.58 42.15 -25.69
CA ILE A 73 -5.97 42.05 -24.35
C ILE A 73 -4.50 42.43 -24.31
N VAL A 74 -3.86 42.56 -25.46
CA VAL A 74 -2.44 43.02 -25.54
C VAL A 74 -2.35 44.45 -24.97
N GLY A 75 -1.32 44.71 -24.16
CA GLY A 75 -1.09 45.94 -23.44
C GLY A 75 -1.97 46.15 -22.20
N LYS A 76 -2.85 45.20 -21.89
CA LYS A 76 -3.65 45.26 -20.67
C LYS A 76 -2.97 44.51 -19.49
N TYR A 77 -3.40 44.84 -18.28
CA TYR A 77 -2.94 44.26 -17.04
C TYR A 77 -3.53 42.86 -16.83
N CYS A 78 -2.65 41.86 -16.71
CA CYS A 78 -3.07 40.45 -16.66
C CYS A 78 -4.07 40.13 -15.54
N PRO A 79 -3.88 40.56 -14.28
CA PRO A 79 -4.83 40.29 -13.22
C PRO A 79 -6.25 40.81 -13.52
N THR A 80 -6.40 42.01 -14.09
CA THR A 80 -7.69 42.56 -14.47
C THR A 80 -8.36 41.73 -15.57
N VAL A 81 -7.59 41.33 -16.58
CA VAL A 81 -8.11 40.59 -17.73
C VAL A 81 -8.47 39.14 -17.35
N ILE A 82 -7.66 38.48 -16.60
CA ILE A 82 -7.76 37.04 -16.31
C ILE A 82 -8.63 36.80 -15.06
N HIS A 83 -8.46 37.63 -14.03
CA HIS A 83 -9.12 37.41 -12.73
C HIS A 83 -10.12 38.49 -12.34
N GLY A 84 -10.24 39.55 -13.12
CA GLY A 84 -11.18 40.66 -12.84
C GLY A 84 -10.78 41.49 -11.61
N ILE A 85 -9.50 41.51 -11.24
CA ILE A 85 -8.96 42.25 -10.09
C ILE A 85 -7.94 43.27 -10.53
N ASP A 86 -7.96 44.45 -9.89
CA ASP A 86 -7.08 45.57 -10.25
C ASP A 86 -5.73 45.56 -9.52
N GLU A 87 -5.54 44.60 -8.61
CA GLU A 87 -4.30 44.39 -7.87
C GLU A 87 -3.62 43.08 -8.30
N PRO A 88 -2.29 42.96 -8.14
CA PRO A 88 -1.62 41.66 -8.34
C PRO A 88 -2.27 40.59 -7.47
N CYS A 89 -2.47 39.40 -8.01
CA CYS A 89 -3.11 38.27 -7.31
C CYS A 89 -2.46 38.08 -5.94
N GLY A 90 -3.21 38.39 -4.89
CA GLY A 90 -2.78 38.79 -3.55
C GLY A 90 -1.61 38.05 -2.92
N LEU A 91 -0.76 38.85 -2.31
CA LEU A 91 0.37 38.38 -1.49
C LEU A 91 -0.08 37.80 -0.13
N ASP A 92 -1.28 38.16 0.32
CA ASP A 92 -1.76 37.85 1.69
C ASP A 92 -2.57 36.54 1.80
N GLU A 93 -3.02 35.97 0.69
CA GLU A 93 -3.65 34.64 0.69
C GLU A 93 -2.75 33.61 0.00
N PRO A 94 -2.25 32.57 0.69
CA PRO A 94 -1.30 31.58 0.14
C PRO A 94 -1.81 30.86 -1.12
N TRP A 95 -3.13 30.85 -1.35
CA TRP A 95 -3.81 30.21 -2.48
C TRP A 95 -3.85 31.08 -3.76
N TYR A 96 -3.57 32.37 -3.66
CA TYR A 96 -3.67 33.36 -4.74
C TYR A 96 -2.38 34.10 -5.03
N ALA A 97 -1.25 33.68 -4.44
CA ALA A 97 0.02 34.30 -4.81
C ALA A 97 0.24 34.17 -6.33
N CYS A 98 0.32 35.30 -7.01
CA CYS A 98 0.55 35.34 -8.45
C CYS A 98 1.84 34.58 -8.79
N PRO A 99 1.81 33.54 -9.65
CA PRO A 99 3.02 32.81 -10.01
C PRO A 99 4.05 33.68 -10.72
N LEU A 100 3.63 34.78 -11.37
CA LEU A 100 4.54 35.72 -12.02
C LEU A 100 5.40 36.47 -10.99
N GLU A 101 4.82 37.02 -9.94
CA GLU A 101 5.57 37.72 -8.89
C GLU A 101 6.63 36.81 -8.25
N GLU A 102 6.23 35.58 -8.00
CA GLU A 102 7.17 34.59 -7.45
C GLU A 102 8.26 34.23 -8.46
N ALA A 103 7.92 34.09 -9.74
CA ALA A 103 8.88 33.80 -10.80
C ALA A 103 9.87 34.98 -11.00
N VAL A 104 9.38 36.23 -10.95
CA VAL A 104 10.22 37.44 -10.97
C VAL A 104 11.21 37.43 -9.81
N ARG A 105 10.71 37.22 -8.60
CA ARG A 105 11.55 37.20 -7.39
C ARG A 105 12.59 36.08 -7.37
N LYS A 106 12.19 34.84 -7.79
CA LYS A 106 13.04 33.65 -7.73
C LYS A 106 13.91 33.45 -8.96
N GLY A 107 13.59 34.07 -10.08
CA GLY A 107 14.28 33.88 -11.36
C GLY A 107 14.15 32.46 -11.91
N LYS A 108 13.12 31.70 -11.48
CA LYS A 108 12.86 30.29 -11.85
C LYS A 108 11.40 30.10 -12.21
N ALA A 109 11.12 28.99 -12.92
CA ALA A 109 9.74 28.58 -13.19
C ALA A 109 8.96 28.35 -11.90
N VAL A 110 7.70 28.80 -11.89
CA VAL A 110 6.76 28.64 -10.78
C VAL A 110 5.47 28.05 -11.31
N GLU A 111 5.01 26.97 -10.65
CA GLU A 111 3.75 26.30 -10.93
C GLU A 111 2.80 26.45 -9.75
N ARG A 112 1.52 26.71 -10.04
CA ARG A 112 0.43 26.80 -9.06
C ARG A 112 -0.81 26.11 -9.60
N GLU A 113 -1.49 25.37 -8.71
CA GLU A 113 -2.83 24.85 -8.96
C GLU A 113 -3.78 25.53 -7.99
N ALA A 114 -4.87 26.10 -8.51
CA ALA A 114 -5.87 26.80 -7.71
C ALA A 114 -7.26 26.64 -8.30
N LEU A 115 -8.27 26.77 -7.44
CA LEU A 115 -9.65 26.92 -7.87
C LEU A 115 -9.88 28.38 -8.29
N ASP A 116 -10.11 28.62 -9.58
CA ASP A 116 -10.47 29.94 -10.07
C ASP A 116 -11.89 30.31 -9.60
N ARG A 117 -12.01 31.37 -8.80
CA ARG A 117 -13.28 31.79 -8.21
C ARG A 117 -14.25 32.34 -9.25
N ALA A 118 -13.73 32.90 -10.33
CA ALA A 118 -14.59 33.52 -11.35
C ALA A 118 -15.28 32.44 -12.21
N SER A 119 -14.56 31.40 -12.59
CA SER A 119 -15.08 30.30 -13.42
C SER A 119 -15.53 29.08 -12.63
N GLY A 120 -15.12 28.92 -11.36
CA GLY A 120 -15.30 27.69 -10.55
C GLY A 120 -14.51 26.50 -11.07
N ARG A 121 -13.48 26.71 -11.88
CA ARG A 121 -12.64 25.68 -12.48
C ARG A 121 -11.30 25.55 -11.77
N TRP A 122 -10.79 24.35 -11.71
CA TRP A 122 -9.40 24.13 -11.29
C TRP A 122 -8.47 24.50 -12.44
N ILE A 123 -7.59 25.46 -12.19
CA ILE A 123 -6.58 25.90 -13.15
C ILE A 123 -5.19 25.53 -12.66
N ARG A 124 -4.34 25.15 -13.62
CA ARG A 124 -2.89 25.04 -13.43
C ARG A 124 -2.23 26.18 -14.18
N SER A 125 -1.56 27.05 -13.44
CA SER A 125 -0.85 28.21 -13.92
C SER A 125 0.66 27.99 -13.77
N VAL A 126 1.41 28.10 -14.87
CA VAL A 126 2.86 27.96 -14.85
C VAL A 126 3.50 29.17 -15.51
N VAL A 127 4.46 29.78 -14.84
CA VAL A 127 5.22 30.91 -15.34
C VAL A 127 6.70 30.53 -15.50
N TYR A 128 7.22 30.72 -16.71
CA TYR A 128 8.62 30.46 -17.03
C TYR A 128 9.31 31.80 -17.35
N PRO A 129 10.42 32.17 -16.66
CA PRO A 129 11.26 33.28 -17.11
C PRO A 129 11.93 32.90 -18.42
N THR A 130 11.87 33.77 -19.42
CA THR A 130 12.55 33.57 -20.70
C THR A 130 13.91 34.31 -20.73
N ALA A 131 14.70 34.02 -21.75
CA ALA A 131 15.93 34.77 -22.02
C ALA A 131 15.66 36.07 -22.80
N SER A 132 14.44 36.26 -23.30
CA SER A 132 14.04 37.43 -24.10
C SER A 132 13.76 38.65 -23.21
N LEU A 133 14.10 39.81 -23.73
CA LEU A 133 13.87 41.11 -23.07
C LEU A 133 12.88 41.94 -23.87
N THR A 134 12.17 42.80 -23.16
CA THR A 134 11.37 43.89 -23.76
C THR A 134 12.31 44.98 -24.33
N PRO A 135 11.83 45.90 -25.19
CA PRO A 135 12.66 46.98 -25.75
C PRO A 135 13.27 47.90 -24.71
N ASP A 136 12.66 48.04 -23.56
CA ASP A 136 13.11 48.79 -22.38
C ASP A 136 13.99 47.98 -21.40
N GLY A 137 14.30 46.73 -21.74
CA GLY A 137 15.27 45.89 -21.01
C GLY A 137 14.65 45.01 -19.91
N GLY A 138 13.31 45.03 -19.70
CA GLY A 138 12.61 44.15 -18.80
C GLY A 138 12.59 42.69 -19.30
N ARG A 139 12.45 41.70 -18.40
CA ARG A 139 12.40 40.29 -18.78
C ARG A 139 10.99 39.91 -19.25
N ILE A 140 10.92 39.04 -20.25
CA ILE A 140 9.65 38.43 -20.72
C ILE A 140 9.44 37.09 -20.02
N TYR A 141 8.19 36.86 -19.62
CA TYR A 141 7.74 35.65 -18.95
C TYR A 141 6.71 34.92 -19.82
N PHE A 142 6.88 33.61 -19.94
CA PHE A 142 5.95 32.72 -20.62
C PHE A 142 5.00 32.14 -19.60
N HIS A 143 3.72 32.52 -19.65
CA HIS A 143 2.70 32.11 -18.71
C HIS A 143 1.69 31.20 -19.41
N THR A 144 1.55 29.96 -18.90
CA THR A 144 0.55 29.02 -19.38
C THR A 144 -0.52 28.80 -18.33
N VAL A 145 -1.76 28.72 -18.78
CA VAL A 145 -2.88 28.41 -17.90
C VAL A 145 -3.74 27.35 -18.56
N SER A 146 -3.90 26.22 -17.87
CA SER A 146 -4.68 25.06 -18.32
C SER A 146 -5.79 24.74 -17.35
N ASP A 147 -6.96 24.38 -17.87
CA ASP A 147 -8.08 23.84 -17.09
C ASP A 147 -7.76 22.38 -16.73
N ILE A 148 -7.67 22.11 -15.44
CA ILE A 148 -7.40 20.76 -14.90
C ILE A 148 -8.61 20.22 -14.12
N THR A 149 -9.79 20.80 -14.31
CA THR A 149 -11.01 20.45 -13.56
C THR A 149 -11.36 18.99 -13.72
N ASP A 150 -11.34 18.48 -14.95
CA ASP A 150 -11.68 17.07 -15.22
C ASP A 150 -10.62 16.12 -14.65
N ALA A 151 -9.35 16.49 -14.68
CA ALA A 151 -8.29 15.72 -14.06
C ALA A 151 -8.46 15.65 -12.53
N LYS A 152 -8.79 16.78 -11.89
CA LYS A 152 -9.07 16.83 -10.44
C LYS A 152 -10.30 16.01 -10.06
N ARG A 153 -11.39 16.14 -10.83
CA ARG A 153 -12.59 15.32 -10.62
C ARG A 153 -12.33 13.84 -10.75
N ALA A 154 -11.56 13.44 -11.75
CA ALA A 154 -11.17 12.03 -11.93
C ALA A 154 -10.30 11.53 -10.79
N GLU A 155 -9.36 12.34 -10.30
CA GLU A 155 -8.52 12.03 -9.14
C GLU A 155 -9.37 11.85 -7.87
N ASP A 156 -10.29 12.76 -7.60
CA ASP A 156 -11.18 12.70 -6.45
C ASP A 156 -12.12 11.50 -6.52
N GLN A 157 -12.68 11.19 -7.69
CA GLN A 157 -13.51 10.02 -7.91
C GLN A 157 -12.73 8.72 -7.68
N LEU A 158 -11.50 8.66 -8.20
CA LEU A 158 -10.64 7.50 -7.99
C LEU A 158 -10.28 7.32 -6.51
N ARG A 159 -9.99 8.42 -5.81
CA ARG A 159 -9.73 8.43 -4.37
C ARG A 159 -10.94 7.94 -3.58
N ALA A 160 -12.12 8.49 -3.84
CA ALA A 160 -13.37 8.10 -3.19
C ALA A 160 -13.69 6.61 -3.43
N SER A 161 -13.54 6.13 -4.68
CA SER A 161 -13.76 4.72 -5.02
C SER A 161 -12.79 3.79 -4.30
N ARG A 162 -11.50 4.18 -4.19
CA ARG A 162 -10.51 3.40 -3.42
C ARG A 162 -10.85 3.34 -1.93
N GLU A 163 -11.34 4.42 -1.35
CA GLU A 163 -11.74 4.46 0.05
C GLU A 163 -12.96 3.57 0.29
N GLN A 164 -13.96 3.62 -0.59
CA GLN A 164 -15.14 2.74 -0.53
C GLN A 164 -14.77 1.25 -0.66
N LEU A 165 -13.88 0.91 -1.59
CA LEU A 165 -13.41 -0.48 -1.75
C LEU A 165 -12.66 -0.97 -0.51
N ARG A 166 -11.87 -0.12 0.13
CA ARG A 166 -11.18 -0.46 1.39
C ARG A 166 -12.15 -0.68 2.54
N GLU A 167 -13.18 0.14 2.64
CA GLU A 167 -14.20 0.01 3.67
C GLU A 167 -15.02 -1.28 3.49
N LEU A 168 -15.45 -1.56 2.24
CA LEU A 168 -16.14 -2.80 1.91
C LEU A 168 -15.27 -4.04 2.21
N SER A 169 -14.00 -4.00 1.85
CA SER A 169 -13.06 -5.10 2.14
C SER A 169 -12.95 -5.36 3.64
N ARG A 170 -12.85 -4.29 4.46
CA ARG A 170 -12.82 -4.42 5.93
C ARG A 170 -14.11 -5.01 6.49
N HIS A 171 -15.25 -4.55 6.00
CA HIS A 171 -16.55 -5.07 6.42
C HIS A 171 -16.69 -6.55 6.09
N LEU A 172 -16.31 -6.97 4.90
CA LEU A 172 -16.32 -8.39 4.50
C LEU A 172 -15.38 -9.24 5.35
N GLU A 173 -14.20 -8.73 5.73
CA GLU A 173 -13.30 -9.44 6.64
C GLU A 173 -13.90 -9.58 8.04
N SER A 174 -14.56 -8.54 8.57
CA SER A 174 -15.24 -8.58 9.87
C SER A 174 -16.38 -9.61 9.87
N VAL A 175 -17.27 -9.56 8.88
CA VAL A 175 -18.38 -10.52 8.74
C VAL A 175 -17.86 -11.96 8.63
N ARG A 176 -16.81 -12.16 7.84
CA ARG A 176 -16.19 -13.48 7.68
C ARG A 176 -15.57 -14.01 8.97
N GLU A 177 -14.99 -13.14 9.78
CA GLU A 177 -14.42 -13.54 11.08
C GLU A 177 -15.51 -13.84 12.11
N GLU A 178 -16.61 -13.08 12.08
CA GLU A 178 -17.80 -13.37 12.91
C GLU A 178 -18.43 -14.71 12.54
N GLU A 179 -18.61 -14.98 11.24
CA GLU A 179 -19.12 -16.24 10.73
C GLU A 179 -18.24 -17.43 11.14
N ARG A 180 -16.93 -17.32 10.95
CA ARG A 180 -15.96 -18.34 11.39
C ARG A 180 -16.04 -18.58 12.90
N THR A 181 -16.22 -17.52 13.66
CA THR A 181 -16.37 -17.57 15.11
C THR A 181 -17.65 -18.34 15.50
N SER A 182 -18.78 -18.04 14.85
CA SER A 182 -20.05 -18.70 15.09
C SER A 182 -19.96 -20.19 14.74
N MET A 183 -19.46 -20.53 13.56
CA MET A 183 -19.27 -21.91 13.11
C MET A 183 -18.37 -22.72 14.05
N ALA A 184 -17.26 -22.10 14.51
CA ALA A 184 -16.34 -22.80 15.42
C ALA A 184 -16.99 -23.16 16.73
N ARG A 185 -17.84 -22.27 17.31
CA ARG A 185 -18.59 -22.54 18.53
C ARG A 185 -19.62 -23.62 18.31
N GLU A 186 -20.42 -23.52 17.25
CA GLU A 186 -21.45 -24.49 16.92
C GLU A 186 -20.86 -25.90 16.73
N ILE A 187 -19.77 -26.04 15.98
CA ILE A 187 -19.05 -27.30 15.82
C ILE A 187 -18.51 -27.82 17.15
N HIS A 188 -17.96 -26.97 18.00
CA HIS A 188 -17.44 -27.36 19.29
C HIS A 188 -18.57 -27.85 20.22
N ASP A 189 -19.66 -27.08 20.29
CA ASP A 189 -20.76 -27.35 21.22
C ASP A 189 -21.61 -28.56 20.79
N GLU A 190 -21.94 -28.68 19.52
CA GLU A 190 -22.78 -29.77 19.05
C GLU A 190 -22.00 -31.08 18.84
N LEU A 191 -20.93 -31.03 18.02
CA LEU A 191 -20.17 -32.24 17.69
C LEU A 191 -19.22 -32.64 18.81
N GLY A 192 -18.55 -31.67 19.45
CA GLY A 192 -17.60 -31.94 20.54
C GLY A 192 -18.28 -32.56 21.75
N GLN A 193 -19.45 -32.05 22.18
CA GLN A 193 -20.21 -32.58 23.30
C GLN A 193 -20.77 -33.96 22.97
N THR A 194 -21.37 -34.14 21.77
CA THR A 194 -21.94 -35.42 21.34
C THR A 194 -20.88 -36.52 21.28
N LEU A 195 -19.70 -36.25 20.69
CA LEU A 195 -18.62 -37.20 20.62
C LEU A 195 -18.02 -37.52 22.01
N THR A 196 -17.98 -36.54 22.90
CA THR A 196 -17.52 -36.73 24.28
C THR A 196 -18.47 -37.64 25.05
N ALA A 197 -19.82 -37.45 24.92
CA ALA A 197 -20.79 -38.33 25.51
C ALA A 197 -20.64 -39.77 24.97
N LEU A 198 -20.52 -39.95 23.65
CA LEU A 198 -20.30 -41.24 23.03
C LEU A 198 -19.00 -41.91 23.51
N LYS A 199 -17.92 -41.15 23.73
CA LYS A 199 -16.67 -41.67 24.30
C LYS A 199 -16.85 -42.19 25.72
N ILE A 200 -17.66 -41.48 26.54
CA ILE A 200 -17.97 -41.89 27.91
C ILE A 200 -18.79 -43.19 27.88
N ASP A 201 -19.80 -43.27 27.01
CA ASP A 201 -20.64 -44.46 26.88
C ASP A 201 -19.84 -45.69 26.43
N LEU A 202 -18.92 -45.54 25.46
CA LEU A 202 -18.02 -46.60 25.05
C LEU A 202 -17.06 -47.02 26.15
N SER A 203 -16.55 -46.10 26.94
CA SER A 203 -15.70 -46.40 28.10
C SER A 203 -16.46 -47.15 29.19
N TRP A 204 -17.74 -46.79 29.40
CA TRP A 204 -18.62 -47.49 30.33
C TRP A 204 -18.94 -48.89 29.85
N LEU A 205 -19.19 -49.07 28.55
CA LEU A 205 -19.46 -50.37 27.94
C LEU A 205 -18.22 -51.28 28.03
N ALA A 206 -17.04 -50.78 27.65
CA ALA A 206 -15.76 -51.52 27.69
C ALA A 206 -15.49 -52.10 29.09
N LYS A 207 -15.77 -51.34 30.17
CA LYS A 207 -15.57 -51.78 31.55
C LYS A 207 -16.56 -52.88 32.02
N ARG A 208 -17.62 -53.11 31.28
CA ARG A 208 -18.68 -54.08 31.64
C ARG A 208 -18.74 -55.31 30.73
N LEU A 209 -18.01 -55.32 29.64
CA LEU A 209 -17.90 -56.48 28.77
C LEU A 209 -17.14 -57.60 29.48
N PRO A 210 -17.67 -58.82 29.44
CA PRO A 210 -16.93 -59.99 29.95
C PRO A 210 -15.66 -60.23 29.13
N HIS A 211 -14.55 -60.50 29.80
CA HIS A 211 -13.27 -60.76 29.15
C HIS A 211 -13.28 -61.98 28.20
N GLU A 212 -14.22 -62.88 28.37
CA GLU A 212 -14.43 -64.05 27.51
C GLU A 212 -14.95 -63.71 26.12
N GLN A 213 -15.42 -62.44 25.89
CA GLN A 213 -15.93 -61.98 24.60
C GLN A 213 -14.89 -61.09 23.89
N GLU A 214 -13.73 -61.67 23.60
CA GLU A 214 -12.58 -60.95 22.99
C GLU A 214 -12.98 -60.13 21.78
N SER A 215 -13.76 -60.66 20.85
CA SER A 215 -14.19 -59.95 19.64
C SER A 215 -15.04 -58.67 19.90
N LEU A 216 -15.81 -58.66 20.99
CA LEU A 216 -16.60 -57.47 21.40
C LEU A 216 -15.70 -56.43 22.11
N VAL A 217 -14.73 -56.90 22.88
CA VAL A 217 -13.74 -56.04 23.53
C VAL A 217 -12.92 -55.30 22.47
N GLU A 218 -12.32 -56.06 21.53
CA GLU A 218 -11.54 -55.48 20.42
C GLU A 218 -12.39 -54.47 19.58
N LYS A 219 -13.66 -54.82 19.31
CA LYS A 219 -14.54 -53.93 18.55
C LYS A 219 -14.84 -52.66 19.32
N THR A 220 -15.02 -52.72 20.62
CA THR A 220 -15.31 -51.57 21.48
C THR A 220 -14.06 -50.67 21.58
N GLU A 221 -12.87 -51.22 21.69
CA GLU A 221 -11.60 -50.48 21.65
C GLU A 221 -11.41 -49.80 20.31
N SER A 222 -11.64 -50.48 19.19
CA SER A 222 -11.61 -49.88 17.85
C SER A 222 -12.57 -48.71 17.69
N MET A 223 -13.80 -48.83 18.24
CA MET A 223 -14.81 -47.75 18.25
C MET A 223 -14.35 -46.57 19.11
N TYR A 224 -13.75 -46.83 20.28
CA TYR A 224 -13.19 -45.80 21.16
C TYR A 224 -12.12 -44.99 20.47
N GLU A 225 -11.18 -45.67 19.80
CA GLU A 225 -10.12 -45.00 19.00
C GLU A 225 -10.72 -44.18 17.85
N LEU A 226 -11.78 -44.68 17.18
CA LEU A 226 -12.43 -43.94 16.11
C LEU A 226 -13.05 -42.64 16.61
N VAL A 227 -13.75 -42.71 17.75
CA VAL A 227 -14.36 -41.53 18.40
C VAL A 227 -13.29 -40.57 18.88
N ASP A 228 -12.18 -41.06 19.42
CA ASP A 228 -11.07 -40.19 19.85
C ASP A 228 -10.48 -39.44 18.66
N ARG A 229 -10.23 -40.09 17.53
CA ARG A 229 -9.78 -39.45 16.28
C ARG A 229 -10.80 -38.42 15.77
N ALA A 230 -12.11 -38.70 15.89
CA ALA A 230 -13.15 -37.76 15.52
C ALA A 230 -13.14 -36.52 16.42
N ILE A 231 -12.98 -36.68 17.74
CA ILE A 231 -12.83 -35.58 18.70
C ILE A 231 -11.61 -34.70 18.34
N GLN A 232 -10.47 -35.31 18.05
CA GLN A 232 -9.25 -34.57 17.64
C GLN A 232 -9.48 -33.79 16.33
N THR A 233 -10.24 -34.40 15.40
CA THR A 233 -10.58 -33.73 14.12
C THR A 233 -11.51 -32.52 14.35
N VAL A 234 -12.55 -32.66 15.20
CA VAL A 234 -13.45 -31.57 15.57
C VAL A 234 -12.68 -30.43 16.25
N LYS A 235 -11.82 -30.75 17.23
CA LYS A 235 -10.98 -29.76 17.91
C LYS A 235 -10.10 -29.01 16.89
N ARG A 236 -9.51 -29.70 15.94
CA ARG A 236 -8.68 -29.12 14.88
C ARG A 236 -9.48 -28.17 14.00
N ILE A 237 -10.64 -28.61 13.49
CA ILE A 237 -11.51 -27.79 12.64
C ILE A 237 -11.97 -26.52 13.39
N SER A 238 -12.38 -26.65 14.64
CA SER A 238 -12.76 -25.51 15.47
C SER A 238 -11.60 -24.53 15.67
N THR A 239 -10.36 -25.02 15.83
CA THR A 239 -9.16 -24.17 15.96
C THR A 239 -8.76 -23.52 14.63
N GLU A 240 -8.95 -24.21 13.49
CA GLU A 240 -8.71 -23.61 12.16
C GLU A 240 -9.74 -22.51 11.83
N LEU A 241 -11.00 -22.70 12.21
CA LEU A 241 -12.06 -21.72 12.03
C LEU A 241 -11.92 -20.54 13.00
N ARG A 242 -11.73 -20.83 14.28
CA ARG A 242 -11.43 -19.84 15.33
C ARG A 242 -10.50 -20.47 16.35
N PRO A 243 -9.42 -19.80 16.71
CA PRO A 243 -8.61 -20.28 17.81
C PRO A 243 -9.39 -20.03 19.13
N GLY A 244 -10.25 -20.99 19.53
CA GLY A 244 -10.76 -21.03 20.90
C GLY A 244 -9.61 -21.00 21.91
N ALA A 245 -8.47 -21.55 21.51
CA ALA A 245 -7.20 -21.41 22.22
C ALA A 245 -6.79 -19.95 22.51
N LEU A 246 -7.20 -18.96 21.72
CA LEU A 246 -6.95 -17.54 22.03
C LEU A 246 -7.74 -17.05 23.25
N ASP A 247 -8.98 -17.49 23.36
CA ASP A 247 -9.85 -17.08 24.48
C ASP A 247 -9.49 -17.85 25.77
N ASP A 248 -9.01 -19.11 25.65
CA ASP A 248 -8.77 -20.03 26.80
C ASP A 248 -7.29 -20.05 27.23
N LEU A 249 -6.35 -20.03 26.32
CA LEU A 249 -4.90 -20.20 26.60
C LEU A 249 -4.09 -18.91 26.40
N GLY A 250 -4.63 -17.93 25.69
CA GLY A 250 -3.90 -16.73 25.29
C GLY A 250 -3.12 -16.88 23.99
N LEU A 251 -2.57 -15.77 23.50
CA LEU A 251 -1.98 -15.68 22.17
C LEU A 251 -0.72 -16.56 22.00
N ALA A 252 0.19 -16.54 22.96
CA ALA A 252 1.46 -17.25 22.86
C ALA A 252 1.25 -18.77 22.77
N ASP A 253 0.44 -19.31 23.67
CA ASP A 253 0.15 -20.74 23.73
C ASP A 253 -0.66 -21.21 22.51
N ALA A 254 -1.58 -20.38 22.02
CA ALA A 254 -2.33 -20.65 20.79
C ALA A 254 -1.41 -20.74 19.56
N ILE A 255 -0.44 -19.82 19.44
CA ILE A 255 0.57 -19.86 18.35
C ILE A 255 1.48 -21.08 18.52
N GLU A 256 1.94 -21.37 19.73
CA GLU A 256 2.77 -22.54 19.98
C GLU A 256 2.07 -23.83 19.58
N TRP A 257 0.84 -24.01 20.00
CA TRP A 257 0.03 -25.15 19.61
C TRP A 257 -0.11 -25.27 18.08
N GLN A 258 -0.42 -24.15 17.40
CA GLN A 258 -0.55 -24.11 15.94
C GLN A 258 0.74 -24.53 15.24
N ILE A 259 1.90 -24.14 15.76
CA ILE A 259 3.21 -24.46 15.18
C ILE A 259 3.57 -25.94 15.44
N GLN A 260 3.23 -26.47 16.61
CA GLN A 260 3.43 -27.88 16.93
C GLN A 260 2.56 -28.78 16.04
N ASP A 261 1.27 -28.42 15.84
CA ASP A 261 0.35 -29.14 14.95
C ASP A 261 0.83 -29.04 13.48
N PHE A 262 1.26 -27.86 13.05
CA PHE A 262 1.86 -27.64 11.73
C PHE A 262 3.05 -28.56 11.49
N GLY A 263 4.00 -28.66 12.43
CA GLY A 263 5.18 -29.51 12.31
C GLY A 263 4.82 -31.00 12.21
N LYS A 264 3.82 -31.46 12.99
CA LYS A 264 3.36 -32.85 12.95
C LYS A 264 2.71 -33.24 11.62
N ARG A 265 2.05 -32.29 10.96
CA ARG A 265 1.31 -32.56 9.70
C ARG A 265 2.16 -32.44 8.44
N THR A 266 3.22 -31.65 8.49
CA THR A 266 3.98 -31.27 7.29
C THR A 266 5.38 -31.85 7.23
N ASP A 267 5.84 -32.53 8.28
CA ASP A 267 7.24 -32.97 8.47
C ASP A 267 8.27 -31.82 8.42
N ILE A 268 7.80 -30.56 8.51
CA ILE A 268 8.65 -29.37 8.56
C ILE A 268 9.10 -29.16 10.02
N LYS A 269 10.41 -29.09 10.26
CA LYS A 269 10.95 -28.79 11.59
C LYS A 269 10.53 -27.38 12.01
N SER A 270 9.68 -27.27 13.01
CA SER A 270 9.08 -26.02 13.45
C SER A 270 9.52 -25.66 14.85
N THR A 271 9.87 -24.40 15.08
CA THR A 271 10.26 -23.87 16.40
C THR A 271 9.49 -22.61 16.73
N PHE A 272 9.13 -22.46 18.01
CA PHE A 272 8.47 -21.26 18.52
C PHE A 272 9.24 -20.69 19.71
N SER A 273 9.21 -19.37 19.85
CA SER A 273 9.69 -18.65 21.03
C SER A 273 8.84 -17.42 21.30
N ALA A 274 8.54 -17.15 22.56
CA ALA A 274 7.86 -15.94 22.99
C ALA A 274 8.71 -15.21 24.05
N SER A 275 8.74 -13.89 23.99
CA SER A 275 9.44 -13.04 24.97
C SER A 275 8.75 -11.68 25.12
N PRO A 276 8.38 -11.29 26.36
CA PRO A 276 8.35 -12.12 27.58
C PRO A 276 7.30 -13.24 27.51
N GLU A 277 7.34 -14.18 28.44
CA GLU A 277 6.24 -15.12 28.63
C GLU A 277 4.98 -14.39 29.11
N GLY A 278 3.80 -14.84 28.65
CA GLY A 278 2.52 -14.26 29.07
C GLY A 278 2.16 -12.94 28.37
N ILE A 279 2.40 -12.82 27.08
CA ILE A 279 2.01 -11.67 26.26
C ILE A 279 0.48 -11.52 26.27
N VAL A 280 0.00 -10.40 26.84
CA VAL A 280 -1.42 -10.05 26.85
C VAL A 280 -1.66 -8.93 25.84
N LEU A 281 -2.54 -9.20 24.89
CA LEU A 281 -3.06 -8.22 23.92
C LEU A 281 -4.58 -8.21 24.00
N ASP A 282 -5.19 -7.11 23.54
CA ASP A 282 -6.63 -7.12 23.32
C ASP A 282 -7.04 -8.16 22.27
N ARG A 283 -8.33 -8.43 22.22
CA ARG A 283 -8.91 -9.47 21.37
C ARG A 283 -8.60 -9.27 19.87
N ASP A 284 -8.72 -8.04 19.39
CA ASP A 284 -8.58 -7.73 17.98
C ASP A 284 -7.12 -7.89 17.54
N ARG A 285 -6.16 -7.42 18.37
CA ARG A 285 -4.73 -7.61 18.12
C ARG A 285 -4.33 -9.06 18.20
N SER A 286 -4.82 -9.79 19.21
CA SER A 286 -4.56 -11.22 19.35
C SER A 286 -5.05 -11.99 18.11
N THR A 287 -6.26 -11.71 17.66
CA THR A 287 -6.83 -12.31 16.45
C THR A 287 -6.01 -11.99 15.20
N ALA A 288 -5.63 -10.72 15.03
CA ALA A 288 -4.84 -10.29 13.88
C ALA A 288 -3.46 -10.97 13.83
N VAL A 289 -2.73 -11.01 14.96
CA VAL A 289 -1.43 -11.68 15.06
C VAL A 289 -1.56 -13.16 14.73
N PHE A 290 -2.56 -13.82 15.28
CA PHE A 290 -2.80 -15.25 15.04
C PHE A 290 -3.15 -15.54 13.57
N ARG A 291 -4.02 -14.72 12.95
CA ARG A 291 -4.37 -14.87 11.53
C ARG A 291 -3.21 -14.61 10.59
N ILE A 292 -2.34 -13.66 10.91
CA ILE A 292 -1.11 -13.41 10.15
C ILE A 292 -0.19 -14.63 10.26
N CYS A 293 -0.07 -15.23 11.45
CA CYS A 293 0.68 -16.47 11.63
C CYS A 293 0.12 -17.62 10.78
N GLN A 294 -1.18 -17.85 10.82
CA GLN A 294 -1.85 -18.90 10.03
C GLN A 294 -1.62 -18.72 8.52
N GLU A 295 -1.80 -17.50 8.02
CA GLU A 295 -1.59 -17.20 6.60
C GLU A 295 -0.15 -17.42 6.17
N ALA A 296 0.81 -17.00 7.00
CA ALA A 296 2.23 -17.24 6.72
C ALA A 296 2.57 -18.74 6.69
N LEU A 297 2.06 -19.53 7.64
CA LEU A 297 2.25 -20.99 7.66
C LEU A 297 1.59 -21.66 6.44
N THR A 298 0.40 -21.19 6.03
CA THR A 298 -0.28 -21.67 4.83
C THR A 298 0.54 -21.40 3.58
N ASN A 299 1.12 -20.20 3.46
CA ASN A 299 1.98 -19.83 2.35
C ASN A 299 3.26 -20.67 2.31
N ILE A 300 3.82 -21.02 3.45
CA ILE A 300 4.98 -21.92 3.54
C ILE A 300 4.64 -23.30 2.98
N VAL A 301 3.51 -23.88 3.37
CA VAL A 301 3.09 -25.21 2.84
C VAL A 301 2.86 -25.17 1.34
N ARG A 302 2.17 -24.13 0.86
CA ARG A 302 1.76 -24.05 -0.54
C ARG A 302 2.92 -23.68 -1.48
N HIS A 303 3.85 -22.84 -1.00
CA HIS A 303 4.77 -22.16 -1.89
C HIS A 303 6.24 -22.34 -1.55
N ALA A 304 6.63 -22.55 -0.27
CA ALA A 304 8.03 -22.41 0.10
C ALA A 304 8.90 -23.64 -0.17
N LYS A 305 8.34 -24.87 -0.16
CA LYS A 305 9.14 -26.12 -0.15
C LYS A 305 10.18 -26.12 0.98
N ALA A 306 9.83 -25.54 2.11
CA ALA A 306 10.71 -25.39 3.25
C ALA A 306 10.86 -26.71 4.01
N THR A 307 11.99 -26.89 4.70
CA THR A 307 12.24 -27.99 5.63
C THR A 307 12.34 -27.51 7.08
N ARG A 308 12.38 -26.19 7.29
CA ARG A 308 12.45 -25.58 8.61
C ARG A 308 11.69 -24.26 8.64
N VAL A 309 10.97 -24.03 9.74
CA VAL A 309 10.29 -22.79 10.04
C VAL A 309 10.61 -22.37 11.47
N SER A 310 10.86 -21.09 11.68
CA SER A 310 11.00 -20.50 13.00
C SER A 310 10.01 -19.34 13.16
N VAL A 311 9.32 -19.32 14.29
CA VAL A 311 8.38 -18.29 14.65
C VAL A 311 8.79 -17.69 15.98
N SER A 312 8.83 -16.36 16.07
CA SER A 312 9.09 -15.68 17.33
C SER A 312 8.09 -14.55 17.54
N LEU A 313 7.52 -14.48 18.75
CA LEU A 313 6.61 -13.48 19.20
C LEU A 313 7.27 -12.67 20.32
N ASN A 314 7.45 -11.37 20.10
CA ASN A 314 8.15 -10.52 21.06
C ASN A 314 7.32 -9.27 21.35
N THR A 315 7.33 -8.83 22.61
CA THR A 315 6.79 -7.51 22.99
C THR A 315 7.90 -6.60 23.49
N GLY A 316 7.97 -5.42 22.89
CA GLY A 316 8.75 -4.30 23.38
C GLY A 316 7.89 -3.37 24.24
N PRO A 317 8.41 -2.22 24.65
CA PRO A 317 7.68 -1.27 25.53
C PRO A 317 6.32 -0.82 24.97
N ASN A 318 6.24 -0.60 23.66
CA ASN A 318 5.05 -0.03 23.01
C ASN A 318 4.57 -0.84 21.80
N ARG A 319 5.21 -1.95 21.48
CA ARG A 319 4.89 -2.70 20.26
C ARG A 319 5.03 -4.20 20.47
N VAL A 320 4.13 -4.96 19.83
CA VAL A 320 4.27 -6.40 19.62
C VAL A 320 4.85 -6.66 18.23
N SER A 321 5.69 -7.66 18.10
CA SER A 321 6.22 -8.12 16.81
C SER A 321 6.15 -9.64 16.69
N LEU A 322 5.69 -10.10 15.53
CA LEU A 322 5.70 -11.49 15.11
C LEU A 322 6.69 -11.63 13.95
N LYS A 323 7.64 -12.54 14.09
CA LYS A 323 8.61 -12.84 13.05
C LYS A 323 8.49 -14.31 12.66
N ILE A 324 8.31 -14.59 11.37
CA ILE A 324 8.19 -15.93 10.81
C ILE A 324 9.23 -16.04 9.70
N SER A 325 10.09 -17.07 9.79
CA SER A 325 11.15 -17.31 8.82
C SER A 325 11.15 -18.77 8.39
N ASP A 326 11.21 -19.01 7.10
CA ASP A 326 11.41 -20.31 6.49
C ASP A 326 12.75 -20.38 5.74
N ASN A 327 13.19 -21.60 5.43
CA ASN A 327 14.40 -21.88 4.64
C ASN A 327 14.07 -22.40 3.23
N GLY A 328 12.92 -22.05 2.69
CA GLY A 328 12.44 -22.54 1.40
C GLY A 328 12.99 -21.80 0.18
N GLN A 329 12.25 -21.85 -0.92
CA GLN A 329 12.68 -21.27 -2.19
C GLN A 329 12.69 -19.72 -2.20
N GLY A 330 12.12 -19.06 -1.18
CA GLY A 330 12.05 -17.61 -1.08
C GLY A 330 10.92 -17.01 -1.91
N ILE A 331 10.87 -15.67 -1.94
CA ILE A 331 9.87 -14.89 -2.67
C ILE A 331 10.57 -13.73 -3.37
N GLU A 332 10.15 -13.43 -4.61
CA GLU A 332 10.64 -12.30 -5.40
C GLU A 332 9.83 -11.04 -5.12
N GLU A 333 10.43 -9.88 -5.35
CA GLU A 333 9.77 -8.59 -5.15
C GLU A 333 8.52 -8.42 -6.03
N SER A 334 8.56 -8.93 -7.26
CA SER A 334 7.42 -8.97 -8.19
C SER A 334 6.21 -9.71 -7.61
N GLN A 335 6.43 -10.81 -6.91
CA GLN A 335 5.39 -11.61 -6.25
C GLN A 335 4.86 -10.91 -4.98
N ILE A 336 5.73 -10.16 -4.27
CA ILE A 336 5.33 -9.38 -3.09
C ILE A 336 4.42 -8.22 -3.47
N LEU A 337 4.61 -7.64 -4.67
CA LEU A 337 3.85 -6.50 -5.20
C LEU A 337 2.66 -6.92 -6.07
N ASP A 338 2.48 -8.21 -6.32
CA ASP A 338 1.40 -8.72 -7.14
C ASP A 338 0.02 -8.37 -6.54
N PRO A 339 -0.83 -7.63 -7.26
CA PRO A 339 -2.17 -7.26 -6.78
C PRO A 339 -3.12 -8.46 -6.62
N THR A 340 -2.76 -9.64 -7.12
CA THR A 340 -3.53 -10.89 -6.96
C THR A 340 -3.05 -11.74 -5.79
N ALA A 341 -1.99 -11.35 -5.10
CA ALA A 341 -1.48 -12.02 -3.90
C ALA A 341 -2.35 -11.69 -2.66
N PHE A 342 -3.63 -12.10 -2.68
CA PHE A 342 -4.62 -11.77 -1.64
C PHE A 342 -4.17 -12.12 -0.23
N GLY A 343 -3.44 -13.22 -0.02
CA GLY A 343 -2.91 -13.60 1.29
C GLY A 343 -1.92 -12.56 1.84
N LEU A 344 -1.01 -12.06 1.00
CA LEU A 344 -0.02 -11.05 1.39
C LEU A 344 -0.70 -9.69 1.64
N ILE A 345 -1.69 -9.35 0.82
CA ILE A 345 -2.49 -8.13 0.97
C ILE A 345 -3.28 -8.19 2.29
N GLY A 346 -3.99 -9.29 2.54
CA GLY A 346 -4.76 -9.49 3.77
C GLY A 346 -3.93 -9.40 5.05
N MET A 347 -2.70 -9.94 5.05
CA MET A 347 -1.79 -9.79 6.19
C MET A 347 -1.44 -8.31 6.44
N ARG A 348 -1.13 -7.53 5.39
CA ARG A 348 -0.80 -6.11 5.51
C ARG A 348 -1.99 -5.27 5.97
N GLU A 349 -3.17 -5.51 5.39
CA GLU A 349 -4.38 -4.76 5.75
C GLU A 349 -4.80 -5.02 7.22
N ARG A 350 -4.75 -6.28 7.70
CA ARG A 350 -5.01 -6.60 9.11
C ARG A 350 -4.07 -5.87 10.07
N ALA A 351 -2.77 -5.85 9.75
CA ALA A 351 -1.81 -5.13 10.60
C ALA A 351 -2.07 -3.62 10.57
N ARG A 352 -2.29 -3.04 9.38
CA ARG A 352 -2.53 -1.60 9.19
C ARG A 352 -3.79 -1.11 9.89
N TYR A 353 -4.84 -1.91 9.91
CA TYR A 353 -6.06 -1.59 10.63
C TYR A 353 -5.80 -1.28 12.12
N LEU A 354 -4.86 -2.00 12.73
CA LEU A 354 -4.48 -1.84 14.13
C LEU A 354 -3.23 -0.94 14.31
N GLY A 355 -2.92 -0.09 13.32
CA GLY A 355 -1.80 0.84 13.37
C GLY A 355 -0.43 0.17 13.22
N GLY A 356 -0.41 -1.08 12.73
CA GLY A 356 0.80 -1.87 12.49
C GLY A 356 1.25 -1.90 11.03
N ASP A 357 2.26 -2.73 10.76
CA ASP A 357 2.78 -3.01 9.42
C ASP A 357 3.27 -4.45 9.30
N VAL A 358 3.24 -4.99 8.07
CA VAL A 358 3.82 -6.29 7.72
C VAL A 358 4.84 -6.10 6.61
N ARG A 359 6.08 -6.49 6.90
CA ARG A 359 7.17 -6.54 5.93
C ARG A 359 7.44 -7.97 5.54
N ILE A 360 7.49 -8.21 4.24
CA ILE A 360 7.79 -9.51 3.66
C ILE A 360 9.04 -9.34 2.81
N SER A 361 10.02 -10.17 3.05
CA SER A 361 11.28 -10.17 2.32
C SER A 361 11.76 -11.58 2.08
N GLY A 362 12.49 -11.78 1.00
CA GLY A 362 13.07 -13.06 0.64
C GLY A 362 13.99 -12.90 -0.55
N ALA A 363 14.68 -13.97 -0.87
CA ALA A 363 15.47 -14.07 -2.09
C ALA A 363 15.41 -15.53 -2.59
N PRO A 364 15.49 -15.76 -3.90
CA PRO A 364 15.49 -17.11 -4.45
C PRO A 364 16.50 -18.04 -3.76
N GLY A 365 16.01 -19.16 -3.22
CA GLY A 365 16.82 -20.16 -2.50
C GLY A 365 17.27 -19.77 -1.09
N LYS A 366 16.85 -18.61 -0.55
CA LYS A 366 17.22 -18.16 0.82
C LYS A 366 16.07 -18.15 1.82
N GLY A 367 14.88 -18.63 1.40
CA GLY A 367 13.68 -18.62 2.21
C GLY A 367 12.99 -17.25 2.26
N THR A 368 11.93 -17.19 3.06
CA THR A 368 11.11 -16.00 3.23
C THR A 368 11.10 -15.56 4.69
N LEU A 369 11.08 -14.26 4.91
CA LEU A 369 10.96 -13.63 6.21
C LEU A 369 9.72 -12.73 6.20
N VAL A 370 8.78 -13.01 7.09
CA VAL A 370 7.61 -12.18 7.38
C VAL A 370 7.82 -11.55 8.75
N VAL A 371 7.76 -10.23 8.83
CA VAL A 371 7.86 -9.47 10.08
C VAL A 371 6.65 -8.58 10.21
N MET A 372 5.81 -8.85 11.18
CA MET A 372 4.71 -8.00 11.59
C MET A 372 5.10 -7.20 12.82
N SER A 373 4.68 -5.94 12.89
CA SER A 373 4.84 -5.09 14.05
C SER A 373 3.60 -4.20 14.22
N MET A 374 3.02 -4.15 15.42
CA MET A 374 1.88 -3.28 15.74
C MET A 374 2.00 -2.68 17.15
N PRO A 375 1.36 -1.53 17.43
CA PRO A 375 1.34 -0.93 18.78
C PRO A 375 0.57 -1.81 19.75
N LEU A 376 0.95 -1.79 21.03
CA LEU A 376 0.26 -2.50 22.12
C LEU A 376 -1.05 -1.82 22.50
N ALA A 377 -1.10 -0.50 22.51
CA ALA A 377 -2.29 0.31 22.81
C ALA A 377 -2.94 0.86 21.54
N GLY A 378 -4.24 1.14 21.59
CA GLY A 378 -4.98 1.78 20.51
C GLY A 378 -4.54 3.23 20.28
N ARG A 379 -4.88 3.80 19.11
CA ARG A 379 -4.60 5.22 18.82
C ARG A 379 -5.28 6.18 19.81
N GLU A 380 -6.41 5.79 20.37
CA GLU A 380 -7.16 6.59 21.34
C GLU A 380 -6.46 6.72 22.70
N ASP A 381 -5.69 5.70 23.12
CA ASP A 381 -4.99 5.72 24.40
C ASP A 381 -3.70 6.57 24.37
N VAL A 382 -3.10 6.76 23.18
CA VAL A 382 -1.86 7.55 23.00
C VAL A 382 -2.17 9.05 23.00
N ASP A 383 -3.33 9.46 22.49
CA ASP A 383 -3.75 10.86 22.46
C ASP A 383 -4.23 11.34 23.84
N ALA A 384 -4.77 10.45 24.69
CA ALA A 384 -5.16 10.75 26.06
C ALA A 384 -3.95 11.01 26.97
N GLU A 385 -2.88 10.24 26.87
CA GLU A 385 -1.65 10.45 27.66
C GLU A 385 -0.88 11.73 27.28
N ASN A 386 -1.05 12.21 26.03
CA ASN A 386 -0.35 13.42 25.56
C ASN A 386 -1.11 14.71 25.89
N THR A 387 -2.40 14.61 26.27
CA THR A 387 -3.21 15.77 26.68
C THR A 387 -3.01 16.14 28.16
N ASP A 388 -2.56 15.19 28.97
CA ASP A 388 -2.31 15.41 30.42
C ASP A 388 -0.89 15.94 30.71
N ARG A 389 -0.05 16.14 29.67
CA ARG A 389 1.33 16.67 29.80
C ARG A 389 1.54 18.06 29.20
N ARG A 390 0.45 18.83 28.95
CA ARG A 390 0.57 20.23 28.53
C ARG A 390 -0.01 21.20 29.58
#